data_f905407460c112aac8f77d159ce93181
#
_entry.id   f905407460c112aac8f77d159ce93181
#
_cell.length_a   1.000
_cell.length_b   1.000
_cell.length_c   1.000
_cell.angle_alpha   90.00
_cell.angle_beta   90.00
_cell.angle_gamma   90.00
#
_symmetry.space_group_name_H-M   'P 1'
#
loop_
_entity.id
_entity.type
_entity.pdbx_description
1 polymer ?
#
loop_
_entity_poly.entity_id
_entity_poly.type
_entity_poly.pdbx_seq_one_letter_code
_entity_poly.pdbx_strand_id
1 'polypeptide(L)'
;MSKKKSMSRRSFIGKGAAGLSSVAFSSALMEMLLSSTGCKSGPGGAAAGASDLILPEDVLAKAVSHLMGRGADFGDVYVERAAVDSVMSDDRKINTTTTIEKGVGLRAVKGGRTFYAYTDSFEPERVYETARYVADAAEDPASSTGPAVITLAPLTSGLSFPIKPLPSEIGVDQKIELFKALMDRAWSADARIVQAIQFMREIIRQVNIATSSGKIVRQTLGLTEIMAQTYIKGADGQLQAAWDQRGAYAGRDFFTGENAFEKVVDAAAAKAVKLLEAVDSPRGVFPVVFGPGMNGVLFHESCGHGMEADLVFKGSNYKDQLGKQTAAKGVTLIDDGTIESFPGSYAFDDEGTPSERTVLIEDGIQRNYLCDIIYGEKLKMKSTGNGRRQSFRHPPIPRMRNTFIDKGTTPAADIVAGTKRGIYVADVSGGGQVDVITGNFMMGVGEGYLIENGKITKPIKGATVSGMGIEAMKSIDMVGDDLKLFPSAGRCGKMQTAPVGFGMPTIRVRGILVGGKGEAWTDIEGGSK
;
A
#
# COMPACT_ATOMS: atom_id res chain seq x y z
N MET A 1 -16.29 1.27 50.61
CA MET A 1 -16.71 1.76 49.27
C MET A 1 -15.49 2.34 48.56
N SER A 2 -14.82 1.53 47.76
CA SER A 2 -13.63 1.93 46.98
C SER A 2 -14.04 2.47 45.61
N LYS A 3 -13.78 3.75 45.36
CA LYS A 3 -14.01 4.39 44.06
C LYS A 3 -13.01 3.83 43.04
N LYS A 4 -13.47 3.01 42.11
CA LYS A 4 -12.70 2.66 40.89
C LYS A 4 -12.47 3.94 40.06
N LYS A 5 -11.23 4.44 40.05
CA LYS A 5 -10.82 5.51 39.14
C LYS A 5 -10.81 4.94 37.71
N SER A 6 -11.67 5.42 36.86
CA SER A 6 -11.58 5.14 35.41
C SER A 6 -10.31 5.80 34.87
N MET A 7 -9.49 5.01 34.19
CA MET A 7 -8.27 5.48 33.55
C MET A 7 -8.64 6.22 32.23
N SER A 8 -8.11 7.41 32.01
CA SER A 8 -8.38 8.15 30.77
C SER A 8 -7.68 7.51 29.56
N ARG A 9 -8.23 7.67 28.35
CA ARG A 9 -7.65 7.19 27.08
C ARG A 9 -6.14 7.52 26.93
N ARG A 10 -5.73 8.72 27.31
CA ARG A 10 -4.31 9.13 27.28
C ARG A 10 -3.44 8.35 28.29
N SER A 11 -3.97 8.00 29.44
CA SER A 11 -3.27 7.23 30.46
C SER A 11 -3.16 5.74 30.09
N PHE A 12 -4.12 5.19 29.34
CA PHE A 12 -4.08 3.83 28.83
C PHE A 12 -3.03 3.68 27.72
N ILE A 13 -3.02 4.60 26.75
CA ILE A 13 -2.00 4.62 25.66
C ILE A 13 -0.59 4.83 26.22
N GLY A 14 -0.40 5.73 27.20
CA GLY A 14 0.93 6.01 27.78
C GLY A 14 1.46 4.93 28.72
N LYS A 15 0.60 4.14 29.38
CA LYS A 15 1.02 3.05 30.28
C LYS A 15 1.05 1.68 29.60
N GLY A 16 0.24 1.47 28.54
CA GLY A 16 0.32 0.28 27.69
C GLY A 16 1.61 0.24 26.86
N ALA A 17 2.12 1.39 26.42
CA ALA A 17 3.34 1.48 25.62
C ALA A 17 4.63 1.15 26.40
N ALA A 18 4.63 1.25 27.73
CA ALA A 18 5.82 0.96 28.56
C ALA A 18 5.98 -0.53 28.94
N GLY A 19 4.97 -1.38 28.67
CA GLY A 19 4.98 -2.81 28.98
C GLY A 19 4.89 -3.73 27.77
N LEU A 20 4.67 -3.18 26.57
CA LEU A 20 4.51 -3.90 25.32
C LEU A 20 5.74 -3.67 24.42
N SER A 21 6.78 -4.47 24.66
CA SER A 21 7.78 -4.68 23.61
C SER A 21 7.05 -5.28 22.40
N SER A 22 6.88 -4.48 21.34
CA SER A 22 6.50 -4.88 19.99
C SER A 22 5.04 -5.26 19.68
N VAL A 23 4.03 -4.56 20.19
CA VAL A 23 2.84 -4.38 19.38
C VAL A 23 3.04 -3.08 18.61
N ALA A 24 3.68 -3.17 17.45
CA ALA A 24 3.67 -2.10 16.49
C ALA A 24 2.19 -1.86 16.14
N PHE A 25 1.62 -0.74 16.59
CA PHE A 25 0.44 -0.19 15.93
C PHE A 25 0.80 -0.16 14.46
N SER A 26 0.08 -0.91 13.63
CA SER A 26 0.36 -0.83 12.21
C SER A 26 0.26 0.64 11.84
N SER A 27 1.30 1.18 11.23
CA SER A 27 1.33 2.56 10.74
C SER A 27 0.08 2.85 9.89
N ALA A 28 -0.45 1.83 9.22
CA ALA A 28 -1.68 1.85 8.46
C ALA A 28 -2.92 2.21 9.29
N LEU A 29 -3.11 1.66 10.49
CA LEU A 29 -4.27 2.00 11.34
C LEU A 29 -4.14 3.41 11.89
N MET A 30 -2.93 3.83 12.25
CA MET A 30 -2.67 5.20 12.73
C MET A 30 -2.84 6.22 11.60
N GLU A 31 -2.37 5.93 10.39
CA GLU A 31 -2.60 6.77 9.20
C GLU A 31 -4.07 6.79 8.78
N MET A 32 -4.78 5.67 8.85
CA MET A 32 -6.21 5.61 8.63
C MET A 32 -6.99 6.49 9.63
N LEU A 33 -6.62 6.45 10.91
CA LEU A 33 -7.25 7.26 11.97
C LEU A 33 -6.89 8.75 11.86
N LEU A 34 -5.66 9.08 11.46
CA LEU A 34 -5.21 10.47 11.32
C LEU A 34 -5.75 11.14 10.06
N SER A 35 -6.01 10.39 8.99
CA SER A 35 -6.61 10.93 7.75
C SER A 35 -8.12 11.23 7.85
N SER A 36 -8.78 10.84 8.96
CA SER A 36 -10.22 11.05 9.17
C SER A 36 -10.60 12.34 9.93
N THR A 37 -9.64 13.17 10.32
CA THR A 37 -9.90 14.45 11.00
C THR A 37 -10.04 15.60 10.01
N GLY A 38 -11.15 15.63 9.28
CA GLY A 38 -11.52 16.72 8.37
C GLY A 38 -12.87 17.35 8.77
N CYS A 39 -13.04 18.64 8.52
CA CYS A 39 -14.17 19.47 8.89
C CYS A 39 -15.53 18.90 8.46
N LYS A 40 -16.54 19.13 9.31
CA LYS A 40 -17.96 18.83 9.03
C LYS A 40 -18.43 19.56 7.78
N SER A 41 -18.91 18.82 6.79
CA SER A 41 -19.62 19.34 5.61
C SER A 41 -21.07 18.80 5.61
N GLY A 42 -21.99 19.65 5.18
CA GLY A 42 -23.44 19.37 5.09
C GLY A 42 -23.80 18.42 3.95
N PRO A 43 -25.08 18.02 3.82
CA PRO A 43 -25.52 16.89 3.02
C PRO A 43 -25.55 17.18 1.51
N GLY A 44 -25.14 16.20 0.73
CA GLY A 44 -25.70 15.87 -0.57
C GLY A 44 -25.15 16.62 -1.79
N GLY A 45 -24.27 15.95 -2.52
CA GLY A 45 -24.06 16.23 -3.94
C GLY A 45 -24.24 14.94 -4.74
N ALA A 46 -25.16 14.96 -5.71
CA ALA A 46 -25.42 13.86 -6.62
C ALA A 46 -24.14 13.34 -7.27
N ALA A 47 -24.01 12.00 -7.38
CA ALA A 47 -22.95 11.36 -8.13
C ALA A 47 -23.04 11.80 -9.60
N ALA A 48 -22.01 12.53 -10.07
CA ALA A 48 -21.83 12.79 -11.49
C ALA A 48 -21.44 11.48 -12.19
N GLY A 49 -21.97 11.25 -13.40
CA GLY A 49 -21.64 10.07 -14.19
C GLY A 49 -20.14 9.94 -14.45
N ALA A 50 -19.66 8.73 -14.62
CA ALA A 50 -18.22 8.39 -14.77
C ALA A 50 -17.53 9.02 -16.01
N SER A 51 -18.26 9.77 -16.82
CA SER A 51 -17.80 10.35 -18.09
C SER A 51 -17.54 11.84 -18.08
N ASP A 52 -17.89 12.57 -17.00
CA ASP A 52 -17.91 14.03 -17.04
C ASP A 52 -16.59 14.65 -16.58
N LEU A 53 -16.18 15.71 -17.26
CA LEU A 53 -15.10 16.57 -16.81
C LEU A 53 -15.54 17.32 -15.56
N ILE A 54 -14.67 17.34 -14.56
CA ILE A 54 -14.87 18.14 -13.33
C ILE A 54 -14.76 19.63 -13.66
N LEU A 55 -13.84 19.99 -14.56
CA LEU A 55 -13.67 21.33 -15.13
C LEU A 55 -13.82 21.27 -16.66
N PRO A 56 -14.35 22.32 -17.31
CA PRO A 56 -14.42 22.41 -18.76
C PRO A 56 -13.06 22.25 -19.45
N GLU A 57 -13.06 21.68 -20.63
CA GLU A 57 -11.82 21.37 -21.38
C GLU A 57 -11.03 22.63 -21.75
N ASP A 58 -11.72 23.71 -22.10
CA ASP A 58 -11.12 25.03 -22.38
C ASP A 58 -10.45 25.64 -21.16
N VAL A 59 -11.01 25.44 -19.96
CA VAL A 59 -10.39 25.86 -18.68
C VAL A 59 -9.11 25.08 -18.45
N LEU A 60 -9.13 23.75 -18.68
CA LEU A 60 -7.96 22.91 -18.52
C LEU A 60 -6.85 23.28 -19.52
N ALA A 61 -7.21 23.43 -20.80
CA ALA A 61 -6.29 23.82 -21.87
C ALA A 61 -5.62 25.18 -21.58
N LYS A 62 -6.39 26.16 -21.15
CA LYS A 62 -5.89 27.50 -20.78
C LYS A 62 -4.98 27.45 -19.54
N ALA A 63 -5.32 26.65 -18.54
CA ALA A 63 -4.46 26.47 -17.37
C ALA A 63 -3.10 25.85 -17.74
N VAL A 64 -3.09 24.80 -18.59
CA VAL A 64 -1.85 24.21 -19.13
C VAL A 64 -1.06 25.23 -19.95
N SER A 65 -1.74 26.03 -20.78
CA SER A 65 -1.10 27.11 -21.55
C SER A 65 -0.39 28.12 -20.64
N HIS A 66 -1.01 28.52 -19.52
CA HIS A 66 -0.35 29.39 -18.54
C HIS A 66 0.89 28.74 -17.92
N LEU A 67 0.83 27.44 -17.55
CA LEU A 67 2.00 26.72 -17.01
C LEU A 67 3.19 26.72 -17.96
N MET A 68 2.95 26.66 -19.27
CA MET A 68 3.99 26.62 -20.30
C MET A 68 4.54 28.01 -20.67
N GLY A 69 3.82 29.08 -20.34
CA GLY A 69 4.08 30.43 -20.84
C GLY A 69 5.41 31.07 -20.42
N ARG A 70 6.12 30.50 -19.47
CA ARG A 70 7.42 30.96 -18.96
C ARG A 70 8.58 30.01 -19.29
N GLY A 71 8.40 29.12 -20.27
CA GLY A 71 9.45 28.25 -20.77
C GLY A 71 9.64 26.95 -20.00
N ALA A 72 8.61 26.44 -19.33
CA ALA A 72 8.61 25.11 -18.76
C ALA A 72 8.81 24.03 -19.84
N ASP A 73 9.47 22.92 -19.50
CA ASP A 73 9.68 21.78 -20.41
C ASP A 73 8.44 20.88 -20.48
N PHE A 74 7.68 20.81 -19.37
CA PHE A 74 6.45 20.04 -19.26
C PHE A 74 5.52 20.71 -18.23
N GLY A 75 4.21 20.55 -18.42
CA GLY A 75 3.20 21.00 -17.46
C GLY A 75 2.00 20.08 -17.42
N ASP A 76 1.40 19.92 -16.24
CA ASP A 76 0.13 19.22 -16.07
C ASP A 76 -0.79 19.94 -15.08
N VAL A 77 -2.09 19.75 -15.32
CA VAL A 77 -3.19 20.16 -14.46
C VAL A 77 -3.93 18.90 -14.03
N TYR A 78 -3.94 18.65 -12.74
CA TYR A 78 -4.58 17.51 -12.11
C TYR A 78 -5.78 17.96 -11.31
N VAL A 79 -6.97 17.57 -11.71
CA VAL A 79 -8.23 17.92 -11.05
C VAL A 79 -8.77 16.70 -10.35
N GLU A 80 -9.13 16.84 -9.07
CA GLU A 80 -9.63 15.76 -8.25
C GLU A 80 -10.89 16.16 -7.49
N ARG A 81 -11.83 15.21 -7.45
CA ARG A 81 -12.94 15.20 -6.51
C ARG A 81 -13.02 13.81 -5.89
N ALA A 82 -12.90 13.73 -4.57
CA ALA A 82 -12.98 12.49 -3.83
C ALA A 82 -14.08 12.55 -2.77
N ALA A 83 -14.94 11.53 -2.73
CA ALA A 83 -15.88 11.28 -1.64
C ALA A 83 -15.33 10.08 -0.84
N VAL A 84 -15.23 10.24 0.47
CA VAL A 84 -14.69 9.24 1.40
C VAL A 84 -15.73 8.97 2.47
N ASP A 85 -16.24 7.75 2.50
CA ASP A 85 -17.08 7.24 3.57
C ASP A 85 -16.27 6.28 4.45
N SER A 86 -16.38 6.43 5.76
CA SER A 86 -15.74 5.55 6.71
C SER A 86 -16.73 5.09 7.78
N VAL A 87 -16.65 3.82 8.12
CA VAL A 87 -17.37 3.21 9.26
C VAL A 87 -16.36 2.52 10.15
N MET A 88 -16.43 2.77 11.43
CA MET A 88 -15.55 2.13 12.42
C MET A 88 -16.38 1.66 13.60
N SER A 89 -16.19 0.43 14.02
CA SER A 89 -16.64 -0.06 15.31
C SER A 89 -15.44 -0.20 16.26
N ASP A 90 -15.56 0.35 17.47
CA ASP A 90 -14.58 0.24 18.55
C ASP A 90 -15.31 0.21 19.88
N ASP A 91 -14.94 -0.71 20.77
CA ASP A 91 -15.56 -0.86 22.08
C ASP A 91 -17.10 -0.88 22.02
N ARG A 92 -17.66 -1.66 21.07
CA ARG A 92 -19.10 -1.81 20.81
C ARG A 92 -19.82 -0.51 20.39
N LYS A 93 -19.07 0.49 19.91
CA LYS A 93 -19.61 1.74 19.37
C LYS A 93 -19.32 1.83 17.89
N ILE A 94 -20.29 2.26 17.11
CA ILE A 94 -20.15 2.46 15.68
C ILE A 94 -20.12 3.97 15.41
N ASN A 95 -19.12 4.39 14.65
CA ASN A 95 -18.96 5.77 14.17
C ASN A 95 -18.93 5.77 12.66
N THR A 96 -19.58 6.75 12.05
CA THR A 96 -19.57 6.98 10.61
C THR A 96 -19.04 8.37 10.31
N THR A 97 -18.29 8.51 9.22
CA THR A 97 -17.78 9.81 8.76
C THR A 97 -17.84 9.86 7.24
N THR A 98 -18.36 10.96 6.71
CA THR A 98 -18.32 11.25 5.27
C THR A 98 -17.51 12.54 5.07
N THR A 99 -16.57 12.51 4.13
CA THR A 99 -15.74 13.67 3.78
C THR A 99 -15.70 13.82 2.26
N ILE A 100 -15.78 15.07 1.78
CA ILE A 100 -15.57 15.40 0.37
C ILE A 100 -14.32 16.26 0.28
N GLU A 101 -13.35 15.79 -0.51
CA GLU A 101 -12.16 16.54 -0.89
C GLU A 101 -12.23 16.91 -2.37
N LYS A 102 -11.81 18.12 -2.72
CA LYS A 102 -11.76 18.56 -4.11
C LYS A 102 -10.68 19.62 -4.30
N GLY A 103 -10.12 19.67 -5.50
CA GLY A 103 -9.15 20.71 -5.84
C GLY A 103 -8.39 20.42 -7.12
N VAL A 104 -7.46 21.31 -7.41
CA VAL A 104 -6.64 21.33 -8.61
C VAL A 104 -5.18 21.42 -8.20
N GLY A 105 -4.37 20.46 -8.61
CA GLY A 105 -2.91 20.51 -8.53
C GLY A 105 -2.34 20.96 -9.87
N LEU A 106 -1.40 21.88 -9.83
CA LEU A 106 -0.79 22.47 -11.02
C LEU A 106 0.73 22.31 -10.92
N ARG A 107 1.32 21.74 -11.96
CA ARG A 107 2.74 21.43 -12.00
C ARG A 107 3.38 21.97 -13.28
N ALA A 108 4.53 22.61 -13.11
CA ALA A 108 5.48 22.87 -14.18
C ALA A 108 6.81 22.16 -13.88
N VAL A 109 7.45 21.64 -14.90
CA VAL A 109 8.77 21.03 -14.83
C VAL A 109 9.74 21.84 -15.68
N LYS A 110 10.88 22.21 -15.12
CA LYS A 110 11.96 22.90 -15.82
C LYS A 110 13.31 22.35 -15.39
N GLY A 111 14.11 21.90 -16.37
CA GLY A 111 15.44 21.31 -16.12
C GLY A 111 15.37 20.12 -15.14
N GLY A 112 14.31 19.30 -15.24
CA GLY A 112 14.06 18.18 -14.33
C GLY A 112 13.72 18.57 -12.89
N ARG A 113 13.35 19.83 -12.63
CA ARG A 113 12.88 20.34 -11.32
C ARG A 113 11.38 20.54 -11.38
N THR A 114 10.67 20.13 -10.32
CA THR A 114 9.23 20.31 -10.18
C THR A 114 8.91 21.60 -9.45
N PHE A 115 8.00 22.38 -10.02
CA PHE A 115 7.35 23.54 -9.42
C PHE A 115 5.86 23.19 -9.29
N TYR A 116 5.30 23.37 -8.10
CA TYR A 116 3.98 22.86 -7.79
C TYR A 116 3.21 23.81 -6.87
N ALA A 117 1.96 24.04 -7.19
CA ALA A 117 0.99 24.62 -6.29
C ALA A 117 -0.38 23.97 -6.49
N TYR A 118 -1.29 24.20 -5.56
CA TYR A 118 -2.64 23.69 -5.66
C TYR A 118 -3.66 24.71 -5.14
N THR A 119 -4.92 24.52 -5.55
CA THR A 119 -6.08 25.27 -5.05
C THR A 119 -7.22 24.29 -4.78
N ASP A 120 -8.05 24.57 -3.78
CA ASP A 120 -9.29 23.86 -3.49
C ASP A 120 -10.51 24.46 -4.23
N SER A 121 -10.28 25.53 -5.00
CA SER A 121 -11.29 26.19 -5.81
C SER A 121 -11.35 25.63 -7.24
N PHE A 122 -12.56 25.43 -7.75
CA PHE A 122 -12.82 25.12 -9.15
C PHE A 122 -13.16 26.36 -10.00
N GLU A 123 -13.11 27.55 -9.41
CA GLU A 123 -13.30 28.80 -10.14
C GLU A 123 -12.17 29.00 -11.16
N PRO A 124 -12.47 29.19 -12.47
CA PRO A 124 -11.44 29.23 -13.51
C PRO A 124 -10.36 30.27 -13.25
N GLU A 125 -10.71 31.47 -12.76
CA GLU A 125 -9.70 32.49 -12.51
C GLU A 125 -8.71 32.11 -11.40
N ARG A 126 -9.19 31.44 -10.35
CA ARG A 126 -8.30 30.89 -9.29
C ARG A 126 -7.35 29.82 -9.82
N VAL A 127 -7.84 28.96 -10.70
CA VAL A 127 -6.99 27.96 -11.37
C VAL A 127 -5.93 28.64 -12.23
N TYR A 128 -6.30 29.70 -13.00
CA TYR A 128 -5.36 30.46 -13.83
C TYR A 128 -4.33 31.25 -13.01
N GLU A 129 -4.78 31.89 -11.91
CA GLU A 129 -3.87 32.58 -10.98
C GLU A 129 -2.82 31.60 -10.43
N THR A 130 -3.26 30.42 -10.00
CA THR A 130 -2.35 29.37 -9.49
C THR A 130 -1.40 28.86 -10.60
N ALA A 131 -1.90 28.68 -11.83
CA ALA A 131 -1.07 28.28 -12.96
C ALA A 131 0.03 29.32 -13.28
N ARG A 132 -0.34 30.62 -13.30
CA ARG A 132 0.62 31.73 -13.50
C ARG A 132 1.67 31.76 -12.38
N TYR A 133 1.26 31.61 -11.12
CA TYR A 133 2.18 31.55 -9.98
C TYR A 133 3.20 30.41 -10.13
N VAL A 134 2.78 29.22 -10.55
CA VAL A 134 3.69 28.08 -10.80
C VAL A 134 4.61 28.35 -11.98
N ALA A 135 4.06 28.96 -13.06
CA ALA A 135 4.87 29.32 -14.24
C ALA A 135 5.95 30.35 -13.90
N ASP A 136 5.60 31.39 -13.13
CA ASP A 136 6.56 32.44 -12.69
C ASP A 136 7.68 31.85 -11.81
N ALA A 137 7.33 30.87 -10.94
CA ALA A 137 8.33 30.16 -10.15
C ALA A 137 9.27 29.27 -10.99
N ALA A 138 8.80 28.79 -12.13
CA ALA A 138 9.57 27.97 -13.09
C ALA A 138 10.25 28.79 -14.19
N GLU A 139 10.15 30.12 -14.14
CA GLU A 139 10.57 31.02 -15.21
C GLU A 139 12.02 30.79 -15.65
N ASP A 140 12.18 30.69 -16.96
CA ASP A 140 13.47 30.76 -17.65
C ASP A 140 13.39 31.90 -18.69
N PRO A 141 13.98 33.07 -18.39
CA PRO A 141 13.92 34.22 -19.28
C PRO A 141 14.45 33.93 -20.70
N ALA A 142 15.37 32.96 -20.83
CA ALA A 142 15.96 32.61 -22.13
C ALA A 142 15.01 31.80 -23.02
N SER A 143 14.01 31.14 -22.43
CA SER A 143 13.07 30.25 -23.15
C SER A 143 11.59 30.66 -23.00
N SER A 144 11.29 31.83 -22.45
CA SER A 144 9.90 32.32 -22.31
C SER A 144 9.34 32.71 -23.68
N THR A 145 8.36 31.96 -24.15
CA THR A 145 7.72 32.14 -25.48
C THR A 145 6.30 32.72 -25.39
N GLY A 146 5.82 33.01 -24.18
CA GLY A 146 4.42 33.35 -23.93
C GLY A 146 3.49 32.12 -23.93
N PRO A 147 2.20 32.31 -23.65
CA PRO A 147 1.24 31.21 -23.58
C PRO A 147 1.13 30.45 -24.91
N ALA A 148 1.37 29.15 -24.90
CA ALA A 148 1.16 28.28 -26.06
C ALA A 148 -0.30 27.91 -26.22
N VAL A 149 -0.78 27.77 -27.45
CA VAL A 149 -2.12 27.20 -27.70
C VAL A 149 -2.06 25.69 -27.47
N ILE A 150 -2.78 25.21 -26.47
CA ILE A 150 -2.87 23.79 -26.16
C ILE A 150 -4.24 23.27 -26.61
N THR A 151 -4.23 22.30 -27.51
CA THR A 151 -5.41 21.53 -27.90
C THR A 151 -5.36 20.18 -27.19
N LEU A 152 -6.41 19.86 -26.43
CA LEU A 152 -6.50 18.61 -25.68
C LEU A 152 -7.18 17.52 -26.54
N ALA A 153 -6.67 16.30 -26.47
CA ALA A 153 -7.28 15.13 -27.07
C ALA A 153 -7.44 14.02 -26.02
N PRO A 154 -8.61 13.38 -25.94
CA PRO A 154 -8.85 12.31 -24.99
C PRO A 154 -7.88 11.15 -25.19
N LEU A 155 -7.28 10.70 -24.11
CA LEU A 155 -6.49 9.47 -24.06
C LEU A 155 -7.37 8.35 -23.50
N THR A 156 -7.45 7.24 -24.23
CA THR A 156 -8.23 6.07 -23.83
C THR A 156 -7.30 4.91 -23.47
N SER A 157 -7.75 4.07 -22.54
CA SER A 157 -7.08 2.81 -22.17
C SER A 157 -8.00 1.64 -22.43
N GLY A 158 -7.43 0.48 -22.75
CA GLY A 158 -8.16 -0.79 -22.78
C GLY A 158 -8.48 -1.34 -21.38
N LEU A 159 -7.94 -0.72 -20.32
CA LEU A 159 -8.20 -1.11 -18.93
C LEU A 159 -9.42 -0.37 -18.39
N SER A 160 -10.32 -1.12 -17.76
CA SER A 160 -11.49 -0.58 -17.08
C SER A 160 -11.65 -1.31 -15.75
N PHE A 161 -11.91 -0.55 -14.70
CA PHE A 161 -12.10 -1.10 -13.34
C PHE A 161 -13.53 -0.73 -12.89
N PRO A 162 -14.56 -1.52 -13.29
CA PRO A 162 -15.95 -1.25 -12.94
C PRO A 162 -16.17 -1.40 -11.43
N ILE A 163 -16.93 -0.48 -10.86
CA ILE A 163 -17.29 -0.47 -9.44
C ILE A 163 -18.77 -0.73 -9.35
N LYS A 164 -19.18 -1.83 -8.70
CA LYS A 164 -20.60 -2.18 -8.51
C LYS A 164 -20.84 -2.86 -7.16
N PRO A 165 -21.87 -2.46 -6.41
CA PRO A 165 -22.49 -1.12 -6.48
C PRO A 165 -21.48 -0.04 -6.05
N LEU A 166 -21.70 1.20 -6.51
CA LEU A 166 -20.90 2.33 -6.02
C LEU A 166 -21.07 2.47 -4.51
N PRO A 167 -20.03 2.80 -3.76
CA PRO A 167 -20.11 3.04 -2.31
C PRO A 167 -21.21 4.02 -1.89
N SER A 168 -21.46 5.04 -2.73
CA SER A 168 -22.52 6.05 -2.51
C SER A 168 -23.94 5.50 -2.69
N GLU A 169 -24.12 4.35 -3.34
CA GLU A 169 -25.43 3.70 -3.53
C GLU A 169 -25.88 2.91 -2.30
N ILE A 170 -24.98 2.73 -1.34
CA ILE A 170 -25.25 1.97 -0.12
C ILE A 170 -25.49 2.94 1.03
N GLY A 171 -26.72 2.97 1.53
CA GLY A 171 -27.12 3.85 2.62
C GLY A 171 -26.34 3.63 3.92
N VAL A 172 -26.17 4.69 4.71
CA VAL A 172 -25.46 4.64 6.00
C VAL A 172 -26.07 3.61 6.96
N ASP A 173 -27.40 3.46 6.95
CA ASP A 173 -28.08 2.48 7.81
C ASP A 173 -27.69 1.04 7.49
N GLN A 174 -27.56 0.69 6.20
CA GLN A 174 -27.10 -0.63 5.76
C GLN A 174 -25.63 -0.88 6.17
N LYS A 175 -24.79 0.16 6.15
CA LYS A 175 -23.40 0.08 6.62
C LYS A 175 -23.36 -0.14 8.14
N ILE A 176 -24.22 0.53 8.89
CA ILE A 176 -24.35 0.34 10.36
C ILE A 176 -24.81 -1.08 10.69
N GLU A 177 -25.83 -1.60 10.02
CA GLU A 177 -26.30 -2.98 10.25
C GLU A 177 -25.22 -4.03 9.93
N LEU A 178 -24.48 -3.85 8.82
CA LEU A 178 -23.34 -4.70 8.53
C LEU A 178 -22.32 -4.67 9.69
N PHE A 179 -21.98 -3.47 10.18
CA PHE A 179 -20.98 -3.32 11.24
C PHE A 179 -21.46 -3.86 12.61
N LYS A 180 -22.76 -3.81 12.90
CA LYS A 180 -23.33 -4.50 14.07
C LYS A 180 -23.09 -6.01 13.98
N ALA A 181 -23.40 -6.62 12.82
CA ALA A 181 -23.20 -8.05 12.62
C ALA A 181 -21.71 -8.45 12.71
N LEU A 182 -20.79 -7.67 12.11
CA LEU A 182 -19.35 -7.91 12.17
C LEU A 182 -18.80 -7.75 13.59
N MET A 183 -19.30 -6.77 14.33
CA MET A 183 -18.93 -6.54 15.74
C MET A 183 -19.38 -7.70 16.62
N ASP A 184 -20.64 -8.14 16.51
CA ASP A 184 -21.17 -9.27 17.28
C ASP A 184 -20.41 -10.55 16.95
N ARG A 185 -20.06 -10.77 15.67
CA ARG A 185 -19.25 -11.90 15.21
C ARG A 185 -17.86 -11.88 15.86
N ALA A 186 -17.19 -10.73 15.88
CA ALA A 186 -15.87 -10.58 16.47
C ALA A 186 -15.88 -10.89 17.97
N TRP A 187 -16.85 -10.33 18.70
CA TRP A 187 -16.96 -10.52 20.15
C TRP A 187 -17.39 -11.94 20.55
N SER A 188 -18.14 -12.65 19.70
CA SER A 188 -18.57 -14.02 19.95
C SER A 188 -17.53 -15.09 19.61
N ALA A 189 -16.45 -14.72 18.92
CA ALA A 189 -15.43 -15.68 18.47
C ALA A 189 -14.67 -16.35 19.63
N ASP A 190 -14.42 -15.64 20.73
CA ASP A 190 -13.78 -16.18 21.95
C ASP A 190 -14.11 -15.31 23.16
N ALA A 191 -14.47 -15.95 24.30
CA ALA A 191 -14.83 -15.24 25.53
C ALA A 191 -13.67 -14.41 26.16
N ARG A 192 -12.44 -14.67 25.77
CA ARG A 192 -11.24 -13.97 26.24
C ARG A 192 -10.96 -12.68 25.45
N ILE A 193 -11.72 -12.38 24.41
CA ILE A 193 -11.58 -11.13 23.63
C ILE A 193 -11.94 -9.96 24.53
N VAL A 194 -11.05 -8.98 24.57
CA VAL A 194 -11.19 -7.78 25.42
C VAL A 194 -11.42 -6.50 24.61
N GLN A 195 -11.09 -6.52 23.29
CA GLN A 195 -11.41 -5.45 22.35
C GLN A 195 -11.42 -6.01 20.92
N ALA A 196 -12.36 -5.52 20.13
CA ALA A 196 -12.42 -5.80 18.70
C ALA A 196 -12.74 -4.52 17.94
N ILE A 197 -11.92 -4.21 16.94
CA ILE A 197 -12.03 -3.03 16.09
C ILE A 197 -12.29 -3.52 14.67
N GLN A 198 -13.31 -2.98 14.00
CA GLN A 198 -13.55 -3.15 12.59
C GLN A 198 -13.57 -1.77 11.94
N PHE A 199 -12.98 -1.67 10.77
CA PHE A 199 -12.92 -0.44 10.00
C PHE A 199 -13.20 -0.72 8.53
N MET A 200 -14.02 0.11 7.91
CA MET A 200 -14.24 0.15 6.46
C MET A 200 -14.07 1.57 5.97
N ARG A 201 -13.45 1.70 4.82
CA ARG A 201 -13.38 2.96 4.09
C ARG A 201 -13.71 2.72 2.64
N GLU A 202 -14.60 3.53 2.11
CA GLU A 202 -15.00 3.54 0.71
C GLU A 202 -14.65 4.91 0.13
N ILE A 203 -13.93 4.93 -0.98
CA ILE A 203 -13.48 6.15 -1.65
C ILE A 203 -13.95 6.10 -3.10
N ILE A 204 -14.66 7.14 -3.54
CA ILE A 204 -14.87 7.39 -4.96
C ILE A 204 -14.02 8.60 -5.32
N ARG A 205 -13.05 8.40 -6.21
CA ARG A 205 -12.11 9.41 -6.68
C ARG A 205 -12.29 9.65 -8.17
N GLN A 206 -12.78 10.82 -8.55
CA GLN A 206 -12.86 11.29 -9.93
C GLN A 206 -11.62 12.14 -10.22
N VAL A 207 -10.96 11.86 -11.35
CA VAL A 207 -9.72 12.52 -11.74
C VAL A 207 -9.77 12.92 -13.21
N ASN A 208 -9.35 14.17 -13.48
CA ASN A 208 -9.03 14.64 -14.82
C ASN A 208 -7.58 15.12 -14.85
N ILE A 209 -6.82 14.74 -15.85
CA ILE A 209 -5.42 15.14 -16.02
C ILE A 209 -5.25 15.72 -17.41
N ALA A 210 -4.88 17.00 -17.50
CA ALA A 210 -4.54 17.66 -18.76
C ALA A 210 -3.04 17.96 -18.79
N THR A 211 -2.37 17.64 -19.89
CA THR A 211 -0.92 17.78 -20.03
C THR A 211 -0.52 18.69 -21.17
N SER A 212 0.68 19.26 -21.10
CA SER A 212 1.27 20.09 -22.14
C SER A 212 1.54 19.34 -23.46
N SER A 213 1.54 18.00 -23.43
CA SER A 213 1.58 17.17 -24.64
C SER A 213 0.23 17.05 -25.36
N GLY A 214 -0.78 17.82 -24.93
CA GLY A 214 -2.12 17.83 -25.56
C GLY A 214 -2.99 16.62 -25.18
N LYS A 215 -2.72 15.92 -24.10
CA LYS A 215 -3.50 14.78 -23.64
C LYS A 215 -4.45 15.17 -22.53
N ILE A 216 -5.66 14.59 -22.52
CA ILE A 216 -6.58 14.64 -21.40
C ILE A 216 -7.02 13.23 -21.00
N VAL A 217 -6.86 12.93 -19.73
CA VAL A 217 -7.29 11.68 -19.08
C VAL A 217 -8.50 11.95 -18.20
N ARG A 218 -9.43 11.02 -18.21
CA ARG A 218 -10.60 10.99 -17.31
C ARG A 218 -10.69 9.61 -16.71
N GLN A 219 -10.69 9.52 -15.38
CA GLN A 219 -10.90 8.24 -14.72
C GLN A 219 -11.66 8.41 -13.40
N THR A 220 -12.43 7.39 -13.07
CA THR A 220 -13.08 7.25 -11.77
C THR A 220 -12.53 5.97 -11.12
N LEU A 221 -12.03 6.11 -9.91
CA LEU A 221 -11.49 5.02 -9.11
C LEU A 221 -12.35 4.85 -7.86
N GLY A 222 -12.81 3.64 -7.60
CA GLY A 222 -13.57 3.32 -6.40
C GLY A 222 -12.83 2.29 -5.57
N LEU A 223 -12.27 2.72 -4.45
CA LEU A 223 -11.52 1.87 -3.54
C LEU A 223 -12.38 1.54 -2.32
N THR A 224 -12.54 0.26 -2.04
CA THR A 224 -13.12 -0.23 -0.77
C THR A 224 -12.02 -0.92 0.01
N GLU A 225 -11.88 -0.55 1.28
CA GLU A 225 -10.89 -1.09 2.22
C GLU A 225 -11.59 -1.55 3.48
N ILE A 226 -11.27 -2.74 3.96
CA ILE A 226 -11.73 -3.29 5.25
C ILE A 226 -10.56 -3.81 6.07
N MET A 227 -10.63 -3.60 7.38
CA MET A 227 -9.67 -4.12 8.35
C MET A 227 -10.43 -4.57 9.60
N ALA A 228 -9.96 -5.65 10.21
CA ALA A 228 -10.35 -6.09 11.55
C ALA A 228 -9.12 -6.28 12.43
N GLN A 229 -9.23 -5.87 13.70
CA GLN A 229 -8.20 -6.09 14.71
C GLN A 229 -8.86 -6.64 15.98
N THR A 230 -8.28 -7.69 16.55
CA THR A 230 -8.79 -8.35 17.75
C THR A 230 -7.70 -8.37 18.82
N TYR A 231 -8.06 -7.95 20.04
CA TYR A 231 -7.25 -8.04 21.25
C TYR A 231 -7.82 -9.10 22.15
N ILE A 232 -6.96 -10.00 22.62
CA ILE A 232 -7.33 -11.13 23.47
C ILE A 232 -6.41 -11.20 24.67
N LYS A 233 -6.95 -11.59 25.83
CA LYS A 233 -6.21 -11.67 27.08
C LYS A 233 -6.12 -13.10 27.59
N GLY A 234 -4.91 -13.61 27.78
CA GLY A 234 -4.66 -14.92 28.36
C GLY A 234 -4.97 -14.99 29.86
N ALA A 235 -5.09 -16.21 30.38
CA ALA A 235 -5.29 -16.45 31.82
C ALA A 235 -4.15 -15.92 32.69
N ASP A 236 -2.94 -15.88 32.14
CA ASP A 236 -1.74 -15.28 32.74
C ASP A 236 -1.71 -13.74 32.72
N GLY A 237 -2.74 -13.13 32.12
CA GLY A 237 -2.89 -11.68 31.97
C GLY A 237 -2.16 -11.09 30.76
N GLN A 238 -1.44 -11.89 29.96
CA GLN A 238 -0.82 -11.42 28.73
C GLN A 238 -1.87 -11.00 27.70
N LEU A 239 -1.61 -9.86 27.06
CA LEU A 239 -2.44 -9.33 25.97
C LEU A 239 -1.78 -9.71 24.63
N GLN A 240 -2.55 -10.31 23.75
CA GLN A 240 -2.17 -10.56 22.36
C GLN A 240 -3.09 -9.79 21.44
N ALA A 241 -2.61 -9.44 20.26
CA ALA A 241 -3.40 -8.78 19.23
C ALA A 241 -3.05 -9.33 17.84
N ALA A 242 -4.06 -9.46 17.01
CA ALA A 242 -3.89 -9.81 15.61
C ALA A 242 -4.86 -9.02 14.75
N TRP A 243 -4.57 -8.95 13.46
CA TRP A 243 -5.38 -8.22 12.50
C TRP A 243 -5.41 -8.95 11.15
N ASP A 244 -6.40 -8.60 10.33
CA ASP A 244 -6.48 -8.95 8.93
C ASP A 244 -7.14 -7.83 8.12
N GLN A 245 -6.94 -7.82 6.80
CA GLN A 245 -7.44 -6.74 5.94
C GLN A 245 -7.67 -7.22 4.51
N ARG A 246 -8.53 -6.48 3.79
CA ARG A 246 -8.69 -6.56 2.33
C ARG A 246 -8.95 -5.16 1.78
N GLY A 247 -8.50 -4.91 0.55
CA GLY A 247 -8.80 -3.70 -0.18
C GLY A 247 -8.89 -3.98 -1.67
N ALA A 248 -9.76 -3.28 -2.39
CA ALA A 248 -9.91 -3.48 -3.82
C ALA A 248 -10.43 -2.20 -4.49
N TYR A 249 -9.96 -1.95 -5.72
CA TYR A 249 -10.64 -1.05 -6.64
C TYR A 249 -11.87 -1.76 -7.23
N ALA A 250 -12.86 -1.95 -6.37
CA ALA A 250 -14.10 -2.66 -6.67
C ALA A 250 -15.19 -2.22 -5.70
N GLY A 251 -16.44 -2.53 -6.03
CA GLY A 251 -17.58 -2.45 -5.12
C GLY A 251 -17.66 -3.65 -4.20
N ARG A 252 -18.80 -3.80 -3.52
CA ARG A 252 -19.03 -4.89 -2.55
C ARG A 252 -19.11 -6.28 -3.16
N ASP A 253 -19.32 -6.39 -4.47
CA ASP A 253 -19.31 -7.65 -5.22
C ASP A 253 -17.97 -8.40 -5.15
N PHE A 254 -16.87 -7.67 -4.96
CA PHE A 254 -15.55 -8.25 -4.71
C PHE A 254 -15.43 -8.91 -3.34
N PHE A 255 -16.14 -8.40 -2.31
CA PHE A 255 -16.00 -8.83 -0.93
C PHE A 255 -16.90 -10.03 -0.62
N THR A 256 -16.69 -11.11 -1.35
CA THR A 256 -17.36 -12.41 -1.22
C THR A 256 -16.36 -13.55 -1.10
N GLY A 257 -16.80 -14.74 -0.73
CA GLY A 257 -15.90 -15.90 -0.59
C GLY A 257 -14.75 -15.64 0.38
N GLU A 258 -13.52 -15.82 -0.08
CA GLU A 258 -12.30 -15.58 0.73
C GLU A 258 -12.05 -14.09 1.06
N ASN A 259 -12.62 -13.18 0.27
CA ASN A 259 -12.52 -11.74 0.51
C ASN A 259 -13.68 -11.19 1.34
N ALA A 260 -14.63 -12.01 1.79
CA ALA A 260 -15.79 -11.57 2.56
C ALA A 260 -15.37 -10.83 3.85
N PHE A 261 -16.15 -9.82 4.22
CA PHE A 261 -15.90 -9.03 5.44
C PHE A 261 -15.85 -9.90 6.69
N GLU A 262 -16.73 -10.91 6.77
CA GLU A 262 -16.78 -11.88 7.86
C GLU A 262 -15.48 -12.68 7.95
N LYS A 263 -14.85 -13.01 6.82
CA LYS A 263 -13.57 -13.75 6.79
C LYS A 263 -12.42 -12.92 7.33
N VAL A 264 -12.41 -11.60 7.08
CA VAL A 264 -11.42 -10.69 7.66
C VAL A 264 -11.53 -10.64 9.18
N VAL A 265 -12.77 -10.58 9.71
CA VAL A 265 -13.05 -10.59 11.15
C VAL A 265 -12.65 -11.92 11.78
N ASP A 266 -13.05 -13.05 11.16
CA ASP A 266 -12.71 -14.40 11.64
C ASP A 266 -11.20 -14.62 11.68
N ALA A 267 -10.50 -14.20 10.63
CA ALA A 267 -9.05 -14.36 10.54
C ALA A 267 -8.32 -13.57 11.64
N ALA A 268 -8.73 -12.34 11.91
CA ALA A 268 -8.16 -11.53 12.99
C ALA A 268 -8.36 -12.19 14.36
N ALA A 269 -9.59 -12.69 14.64
CA ALA A 269 -9.90 -13.38 15.89
C ALA A 269 -9.12 -14.71 16.02
N ALA A 270 -9.11 -15.54 14.97
CA ALA A 270 -8.41 -16.82 14.98
C ALA A 270 -6.90 -16.67 15.17
N LYS A 271 -6.26 -15.69 14.50
CA LYS A 271 -4.84 -15.37 14.69
C LYS A 271 -4.57 -14.95 16.15
N ALA A 272 -5.42 -14.09 16.74
CA ALA A 272 -5.27 -13.66 18.13
C ALA A 272 -5.36 -14.83 19.12
N VAL A 273 -6.31 -15.76 18.92
CA VAL A 273 -6.46 -16.96 19.74
C VAL A 273 -5.21 -17.84 19.65
N LYS A 274 -4.68 -18.09 18.44
CA LYS A 274 -3.46 -18.89 18.25
C LYS A 274 -2.25 -18.30 18.97
N LEU A 275 -2.14 -16.98 19.03
CA LEU A 275 -1.02 -16.30 19.73
C LEU A 275 -1.02 -16.54 21.24
N LEU A 276 -2.16 -16.86 21.87
CA LEU A 276 -2.19 -17.25 23.27
C LEU A 276 -1.55 -18.61 23.53
N GLU A 277 -1.63 -19.53 22.56
CA GLU A 277 -1.09 -20.89 22.64
C GLU A 277 0.35 -20.98 22.09
N ALA A 278 0.84 -19.87 21.50
CA ALA A 278 2.12 -19.83 20.83
C ALA A 278 3.30 -19.89 21.83
N VAL A 279 4.34 -20.61 21.44
CA VAL A 279 5.64 -20.62 22.12
C VAL A 279 6.48 -19.42 21.69
N ASP A 280 7.46 -19.02 22.51
CA ASP A 280 8.41 -17.97 22.12
C ASP A 280 9.24 -18.42 20.91
N SER A 281 9.37 -17.53 19.92
CA SER A 281 10.17 -17.78 18.71
C SER A 281 11.63 -18.03 19.04
N PRO A 282 12.30 -19.03 18.40
CA PRO A 282 13.75 -19.14 18.46
C PRO A 282 14.42 -17.90 17.86
N ARG A 283 15.73 -17.72 18.14
CA ARG A 283 16.55 -16.66 17.58
C ARG A 283 17.82 -17.19 16.93
N GLY A 284 18.29 -16.50 15.90
CA GLY A 284 19.52 -16.87 15.18
C GLY A 284 19.40 -16.65 13.68
N VAL A 285 20.36 -17.15 12.92
CA VAL A 285 20.33 -17.15 11.45
C VAL A 285 20.02 -18.55 10.97
N PHE A 286 18.87 -18.74 10.34
CA PHE A 286 18.42 -20.05 9.90
C PHE A 286 17.38 -19.95 8.76
N PRO A 287 17.03 -21.09 8.13
CA PRO A 287 16.05 -21.11 7.04
C PRO A 287 14.68 -20.61 7.50
N VAL A 288 14.09 -19.73 6.70
CA VAL A 288 12.71 -19.25 6.88
C VAL A 288 11.93 -19.56 5.62
N VAL A 289 10.80 -20.24 5.78
CA VAL A 289 9.81 -20.47 4.73
C VAL A 289 8.71 -19.42 4.90
N PHE A 290 8.55 -18.57 3.91
CA PHE A 290 7.45 -17.59 3.85
C PHE A 290 6.31 -18.20 3.04
N GLY A 291 5.11 -18.21 3.60
CA GLY A 291 3.89 -18.62 2.92
C GLY A 291 3.44 -17.62 1.86
N PRO A 292 2.48 -17.98 0.99
CA PRO A 292 2.07 -17.16 -0.14
C PRO A 292 1.21 -15.96 0.28
N GLY A 293 1.13 -14.94 -0.57
CA GLY A 293 0.22 -13.80 -0.40
C GLY A 293 0.84 -12.62 0.33
N MET A 294 0.35 -12.30 1.55
CA MET A 294 0.69 -11.07 2.31
C MET A 294 2.19 -10.90 2.55
N ASN A 295 2.94 -11.99 2.66
CA ASN A 295 4.38 -11.95 2.86
C ASN A 295 5.12 -11.23 1.72
N GLY A 296 4.51 -11.03 0.54
CA GLY A 296 5.02 -10.20 -0.55
C GLY A 296 5.36 -8.78 -0.12
N VAL A 297 4.75 -8.26 0.95
CA VAL A 297 5.09 -6.95 1.52
C VAL A 297 6.56 -6.87 1.93
N LEU A 298 7.18 -7.97 2.35
CA LEU A 298 8.61 -8.01 2.69
C LEU A 298 9.48 -7.50 1.53
N PHE A 299 9.22 -7.98 0.32
CA PHE A 299 10.00 -7.60 -0.86
C PHE A 299 9.52 -6.30 -1.51
N HIS A 300 8.25 -5.92 -1.32
CA HIS A 300 7.77 -4.58 -1.62
C HIS A 300 8.61 -3.54 -0.84
N GLU A 301 8.75 -3.73 0.47
CA GLU A 301 9.48 -2.81 1.33
C GLU A 301 10.99 -2.87 1.12
N SER A 302 11.59 -4.04 1.18
CA SER A 302 13.05 -4.21 1.18
C SER A 302 13.69 -4.09 -0.21
N CYS A 303 12.90 -4.24 -1.28
CA CYS A 303 13.40 -4.24 -2.66
C CYS A 303 12.67 -3.22 -3.53
N GLY A 304 11.34 -3.25 -3.54
CA GLY A 304 10.52 -2.44 -4.43
C GLY A 304 10.81 -0.94 -4.32
N HIS A 305 10.84 -0.41 -3.10
CA HIS A 305 11.19 1.00 -2.88
C HIS A 305 12.57 1.36 -3.42
N GLY A 306 13.58 0.49 -3.24
CA GLY A 306 14.92 0.73 -3.77
C GLY A 306 14.98 0.84 -5.29
N MET A 307 13.97 0.31 -6.01
CA MET A 307 13.85 0.36 -7.46
C MET A 307 12.95 1.51 -7.98
N GLU A 308 12.38 2.34 -7.10
CA GLU A 308 11.71 3.57 -7.50
C GLU A 308 12.75 4.60 -7.99
N ALA A 309 12.55 5.14 -9.17
CA ALA A 309 13.58 5.89 -9.91
C ALA A 309 14.12 7.14 -9.19
N ASP A 310 13.31 7.78 -8.35
CA ASP A 310 13.78 8.90 -7.51
C ASP A 310 14.73 8.44 -6.39
N LEU A 311 14.55 7.24 -5.85
CA LEU A 311 15.45 6.65 -4.87
C LEU A 311 16.71 6.08 -5.54
N VAL A 312 16.56 5.50 -6.73
CA VAL A 312 17.73 5.11 -7.58
C VAL A 312 18.59 6.34 -7.87
N PHE A 313 18.00 7.45 -8.26
CA PHE A 313 18.72 8.70 -8.53
C PHE A 313 19.44 9.23 -7.27
N LYS A 314 18.84 9.06 -6.10
CA LYS A 314 19.44 9.42 -4.79
C LYS A 314 20.49 8.43 -4.29
N GLY A 315 20.70 7.30 -4.98
CA GLY A 315 21.76 6.33 -4.66
C GLY A 315 21.32 5.13 -3.86
N SER A 316 20.08 4.62 -4.09
CA SER A 316 19.66 3.35 -3.51
C SER A 316 20.61 2.21 -3.88
N ASN A 317 20.58 1.11 -3.12
CA ASN A 317 21.38 -0.09 -3.39
C ASN A 317 21.07 -0.78 -4.73
N TYR A 318 19.99 -0.37 -5.41
CA TYR A 318 19.64 -0.79 -6.77
C TYR A 318 20.19 0.11 -7.87
N LYS A 319 20.85 1.23 -7.51
CA LYS A 319 21.52 2.10 -8.48
C LYS A 319 22.60 1.30 -9.24
N ASP A 320 22.67 1.49 -10.55
CA ASP A 320 23.65 0.86 -11.45
C ASP A 320 23.60 -0.69 -11.44
N GLN A 321 22.46 -1.29 -11.06
CA GLN A 321 22.27 -2.73 -11.04
C GLN A 321 21.59 -3.30 -12.30
N LEU A 322 21.17 -2.48 -13.26
CA LEU A 322 20.57 -2.98 -14.51
C LEU A 322 21.51 -3.97 -15.21
N GLY A 323 20.98 -5.12 -15.61
CA GLY A 323 21.72 -6.23 -16.22
C GLY A 323 22.54 -7.09 -15.24
N LYS A 324 22.56 -6.76 -13.93
CA LYS A 324 23.29 -7.52 -12.92
C LYS A 324 22.36 -8.42 -12.11
N GLN A 325 22.94 -9.43 -11.48
CA GLN A 325 22.22 -10.34 -10.60
C GLN A 325 21.93 -9.67 -9.26
N THR A 326 20.63 -9.45 -8.96
CA THR A 326 20.13 -8.89 -7.71
C THR A 326 19.24 -9.83 -6.92
N ALA A 327 18.92 -11.00 -7.49
CA ALA A 327 18.20 -12.08 -6.83
C ALA A 327 18.77 -13.44 -7.25
N ALA A 328 18.34 -14.51 -6.60
CA ALA A 328 18.68 -15.85 -7.02
C ALA A 328 18.08 -16.18 -8.41
N LYS A 329 18.72 -17.11 -9.12
CA LYS A 329 18.15 -17.66 -10.36
C LYS A 329 16.78 -18.29 -10.07
N GLY A 330 15.83 -18.11 -10.98
CA GLY A 330 14.44 -18.54 -10.80
C GLY A 330 13.55 -17.52 -10.09
N VAL A 331 14.11 -16.43 -9.57
CA VAL A 331 13.31 -15.35 -8.92
C VAL A 331 12.99 -14.26 -9.93
N THR A 332 11.71 -14.00 -10.13
CA THR A 332 11.19 -12.91 -10.96
C THR A 332 10.31 -11.99 -10.11
N LEU A 333 10.65 -10.69 -10.06
CA LEU A 333 9.89 -9.67 -9.35
C LEU A 333 9.19 -8.74 -10.33
N ILE A 334 7.91 -8.52 -10.12
CA ILE A 334 7.03 -7.79 -11.03
C ILE A 334 6.32 -6.68 -10.25
N ASP A 335 6.07 -5.55 -10.92
CA ASP A 335 5.13 -4.50 -10.49
C ASP A 335 4.07 -4.30 -11.57
N ASP A 336 2.82 -4.68 -11.28
CA ASP A 336 1.75 -4.77 -12.28
C ASP A 336 0.55 -3.89 -11.88
N GLY A 337 0.27 -2.87 -12.67
CA GLY A 337 -0.88 -1.99 -12.49
C GLY A 337 -2.11 -2.39 -13.30
N THR A 338 -2.08 -3.54 -13.97
CA THR A 338 -3.16 -4.00 -14.87
C THR A 338 -4.05 -5.09 -14.28
N ILE A 339 -3.75 -5.54 -13.05
CA ILE A 339 -4.51 -6.61 -12.38
C ILE A 339 -5.89 -6.07 -11.98
N GLU A 340 -6.94 -6.70 -12.49
CA GLU A 340 -8.32 -6.30 -12.25
C GLU A 340 -8.63 -6.21 -10.74
N SER A 341 -9.28 -5.13 -10.35
CA SER A 341 -9.75 -4.86 -8.97
C SER A 341 -8.68 -4.75 -7.89
N PHE A 342 -7.39 -4.86 -8.19
CA PHE A 342 -6.35 -4.74 -7.17
C PHE A 342 -6.05 -3.29 -6.76
N PRO A 343 -5.67 -3.04 -5.49
CA PRO A 343 -5.52 -1.68 -4.95
C PRO A 343 -4.45 -0.82 -5.62
N GLY A 344 -3.45 -1.44 -6.22
CA GLY A 344 -2.39 -0.76 -6.98
C GLY A 344 -2.72 -0.57 -8.45
N SER A 345 -3.91 -0.97 -8.95
CA SER A 345 -4.25 -0.96 -10.36
C SER A 345 -5.00 0.31 -10.78
N TYR A 346 -4.77 0.75 -12.01
CA TYR A 346 -5.43 1.90 -12.63
C TYR A 346 -5.20 1.89 -14.15
N ALA A 347 -6.03 2.62 -14.89
CA ALA A 347 -5.87 2.74 -16.33
C ALA A 347 -4.70 3.68 -16.71
N PHE A 348 -4.56 4.78 -15.97
CA PHE A 348 -3.50 5.77 -16.13
C PHE A 348 -2.95 6.16 -14.76
N ASP A 349 -1.64 6.41 -14.69
CA ASP A 349 -1.04 7.03 -13.51
C ASP A 349 -1.48 8.50 -13.37
N ASP A 350 -1.04 9.15 -12.29
CA ASP A 350 -1.42 10.54 -12.01
C ASP A 350 -0.63 11.58 -12.85
N GLU A 351 0.10 11.14 -13.86
CA GLU A 351 0.74 11.95 -14.92
C GLU A 351 0.09 11.73 -16.30
N GLY A 352 -0.91 10.83 -16.38
CA GLY A 352 -1.58 10.44 -17.63
C GLY A 352 -0.80 9.44 -18.47
N THR A 353 0.15 8.72 -17.88
CA THR A 353 0.84 7.60 -18.53
C THR A 353 0.02 6.32 -18.37
N PRO A 354 -0.23 5.54 -19.45
CA PRO A 354 -0.93 4.27 -19.35
C PRO A 354 -0.23 3.31 -18.38
N SER A 355 -1.02 2.59 -17.60
CA SER A 355 -0.52 1.55 -16.71
C SER A 355 -0.04 0.33 -17.49
N GLU A 356 0.97 -0.35 -16.98
CA GLU A 356 1.56 -1.53 -17.59
C GLU A 356 1.99 -2.58 -16.56
N ARG A 357 2.42 -3.74 -17.02
CA ARG A 357 3.12 -4.75 -16.25
C ARG A 357 4.63 -4.57 -16.43
N THR A 358 5.33 -4.17 -15.39
CA THR A 358 6.78 -3.91 -15.41
C THR A 358 7.51 -5.06 -14.73
N VAL A 359 8.38 -5.77 -15.45
CA VAL A 359 9.28 -6.78 -14.88
C VAL A 359 10.50 -6.06 -14.31
N LEU A 360 10.65 -6.06 -13.00
CA LEU A 360 11.76 -5.41 -12.28
C LEU A 360 13.00 -6.29 -12.25
N ILE A 361 12.82 -7.56 -11.90
CA ILE A 361 13.87 -8.60 -11.90
C ILE A 361 13.32 -9.79 -12.67
N GLU A 362 14.09 -10.32 -13.61
CA GLU A 362 13.76 -11.51 -14.40
C GLU A 362 14.83 -12.57 -14.23
N ASP A 363 14.44 -13.75 -13.74
CA ASP A 363 15.37 -14.86 -13.48
C ASP A 363 16.63 -14.40 -12.70
N GLY A 364 16.44 -13.59 -11.67
CA GLY A 364 17.50 -13.04 -10.82
C GLY A 364 18.21 -11.79 -11.35
N ILE A 365 17.96 -11.38 -12.59
CA ILE A 365 18.64 -10.26 -13.24
C ILE A 365 17.76 -9.00 -13.21
N GLN A 366 18.29 -7.89 -12.71
CA GLN A 366 17.62 -6.58 -12.72
C GLN A 366 17.35 -6.11 -14.16
N ARG A 367 16.08 -5.79 -14.48
CA ARG A 367 15.66 -5.36 -15.82
C ARG A 367 15.19 -3.92 -15.89
N ASN A 368 14.46 -3.45 -14.89
CA ASN A 368 13.83 -2.13 -14.92
C ASN A 368 13.89 -1.42 -13.56
N TYR A 369 13.54 -0.15 -13.60
CA TYR A 369 13.16 0.68 -12.47
C TYR A 369 11.70 1.13 -12.63
N LEU A 370 11.09 1.63 -11.56
CA LEU A 370 9.76 2.24 -11.57
C LEU A 370 9.90 3.75 -11.79
N CYS A 371 9.50 4.20 -12.96
CA CYS A 371 9.73 5.55 -13.44
C CYS A 371 8.41 6.35 -13.53
N ASP A 372 8.45 7.59 -13.05
CA ASP A 372 7.59 8.67 -13.49
C ASP A 372 8.19 9.37 -14.73
N ILE A 373 7.57 10.44 -15.22
CA ILE A 373 8.08 11.19 -16.38
C ILE A 373 9.46 11.81 -16.07
N ILE A 374 9.61 12.45 -14.92
CA ILE A 374 10.83 13.23 -14.57
C ILE A 374 12.03 12.31 -14.34
N TYR A 375 11.86 11.29 -13.52
CA TYR A 375 12.98 10.40 -13.21
C TYR A 375 13.26 9.40 -14.32
N GLY A 376 12.26 9.07 -15.13
CA GLY A 376 12.46 8.35 -16.38
C GLY A 376 13.41 9.13 -17.31
N GLU A 377 13.15 10.42 -17.53
CA GLU A 377 14.03 11.29 -18.33
C GLU A 377 15.46 11.37 -17.75
N LYS A 378 15.59 11.59 -16.43
CA LYS A 378 16.89 11.66 -15.73
C LYS A 378 17.71 10.37 -15.86
N LEU A 379 17.05 9.22 -15.87
CA LEU A 379 17.67 7.90 -16.03
C LEU A 379 17.77 7.46 -17.50
N LYS A 380 17.31 8.28 -18.46
CA LYS A 380 17.19 7.95 -19.89
C LYS A 380 16.33 6.70 -20.15
N MET A 381 15.28 6.56 -19.40
CA MET A 381 14.26 5.51 -19.50
C MET A 381 12.90 6.14 -19.82
N LYS A 382 11.96 5.33 -20.29
CA LYS A 382 10.56 5.76 -20.40
C LYS A 382 9.89 5.72 -19.03
N SER A 383 8.85 6.56 -18.82
CA SER A 383 7.93 6.37 -17.71
C SER A 383 7.29 4.98 -17.80
N THR A 384 7.22 4.28 -16.69
CA THR A 384 6.57 2.96 -16.55
C THR A 384 5.13 3.08 -16.03
N GLY A 385 4.56 4.29 -16.05
CA GLY A 385 3.23 4.55 -15.49
C GLY A 385 3.18 4.42 -13.98
N ASN A 386 4.24 4.86 -13.29
CA ASN A 386 4.36 4.81 -11.84
C ASN A 386 4.35 6.20 -11.18
N GLY A 387 4.03 7.26 -11.95
CA GLY A 387 3.90 8.61 -11.40
C GLY A 387 2.60 8.76 -10.61
N ARG A 388 2.64 8.55 -9.29
CA ARG A 388 1.46 8.54 -8.43
C ARG A 388 1.50 9.65 -7.39
N ARG A 389 0.33 10.16 -7.02
CA ARG A 389 0.16 11.17 -5.95
C ARG A 389 -0.94 10.77 -4.95
N GLN A 390 -0.79 11.20 -3.73
CA GLN A 390 -1.79 10.98 -2.69
C GLN A 390 -3.09 11.72 -2.97
N SER A 391 -3.01 12.97 -3.41
CA SER A 391 -4.14 13.83 -3.76
C SER A 391 -3.67 15.04 -4.59
N PHE A 392 -4.60 15.88 -5.01
CA PHE A 392 -4.30 17.15 -5.68
C PHE A 392 -3.35 18.08 -4.90
N ARG A 393 -3.11 17.85 -3.62
CA ARG A 393 -2.18 18.64 -2.79
C ARG A 393 -0.72 18.24 -2.96
N HIS A 394 -0.46 17.15 -3.70
CA HIS A 394 0.86 16.54 -3.80
C HIS A 394 1.32 16.42 -5.26
N PRO A 395 2.58 16.74 -5.59
CA PRO A 395 3.12 16.40 -6.90
C PRO A 395 3.26 14.87 -7.02
N PRO A 396 3.14 14.30 -8.23
CA PRO A 396 3.38 12.88 -8.44
C PRO A 396 4.86 12.53 -8.21
N ILE A 397 5.10 11.34 -7.74
CA ILE A 397 6.43 10.74 -7.55
C ILE A 397 6.38 9.27 -7.96
N PRO A 398 7.52 8.62 -8.29
CA PRO A 398 7.55 7.19 -8.56
C PRO A 398 7.02 6.38 -7.38
N ARG A 399 6.04 5.49 -7.61
CA ARG A 399 5.42 4.63 -6.59
C ARG A 399 5.08 3.27 -7.18
N MET A 400 5.27 2.23 -6.36
CA MET A 400 4.82 0.88 -6.67
C MET A 400 3.30 0.79 -6.85
N ARG A 401 2.85 -0.27 -7.51
CA ARG A 401 1.46 -0.65 -7.80
C ARG A 401 1.12 -1.96 -7.08
N ASN A 402 1.07 -3.07 -7.79
CA ASN A 402 0.95 -4.40 -7.20
C ASN A 402 2.28 -5.12 -7.43
N THR A 403 3.08 -5.22 -6.38
CA THR A 403 4.44 -5.77 -6.44
C THR A 403 4.45 -7.20 -5.91
N PHE A 404 4.94 -8.15 -6.71
CA PHE A 404 4.93 -9.56 -6.33
C PHE A 404 6.09 -10.35 -6.94
N ILE A 405 6.51 -11.42 -6.23
CA ILE A 405 7.37 -12.46 -6.81
C ILE A 405 6.49 -13.42 -7.61
N ASP A 406 6.86 -13.68 -8.86
CA ASP A 406 6.14 -14.61 -9.72
C ASP A 406 6.34 -16.07 -9.26
N LYS A 407 5.43 -16.95 -9.69
CA LYS A 407 5.46 -18.36 -9.31
C LYS A 407 6.71 -19.07 -9.87
N GLY A 408 7.25 -19.96 -9.07
CA GLY A 408 8.23 -20.94 -9.51
C GLY A 408 7.56 -22.25 -9.96
N THR A 409 8.31 -23.35 -9.80
CA THR A 409 7.89 -24.68 -10.23
C THR A 409 7.92 -25.72 -9.09
N THR A 410 8.38 -25.35 -7.91
CA THR A 410 8.48 -26.27 -6.77
C THR A 410 7.12 -26.38 -6.07
N PRO A 411 6.57 -27.58 -5.86
CA PRO A 411 5.37 -27.72 -5.04
C PRO A 411 5.60 -27.11 -3.64
N ALA A 412 4.69 -26.27 -3.18
CA ALA A 412 4.83 -25.56 -1.89
C ALA A 412 5.05 -26.54 -0.70
N ALA A 413 4.41 -27.71 -0.73
CA ALA A 413 4.59 -28.74 0.28
C ALA A 413 6.03 -29.28 0.33
N ASP A 414 6.72 -29.37 -0.82
CA ASP A 414 8.10 -29.85 -0.90
C ASP A 414 9.08 -28.83 -0.30
N ILE A 415 8.76 -27.54 -0.35
CA ILE A 415 9.57 -26.49 0.28
C ILE A 415 9.57 -26.67 1.80
N VAL A 416 8.40 -26.93 2.39
CA VAL A 416 8.29 -27.21 3.82
C VAL A 416 8.97 -28.54 4.16
N ALA A 417 8.69 -29.61 3.41
CA ALA A 417 9.26 -30.94 3.63
C ALA A 417 10.80 -30.96 3.50
N GLY A 418 11.35 -30.16 2.58
CA GLY A 418 12.79 -29.96 2.38
C GLY A 418 13.48 -29.10 3.45
N THR A 419 12.74 -28.58 4.43
CA THR A 419 13.26 -27.74 5.52
C THR A 419 13.28 -28.54 6.81
N LYS A 420 14.45 -29.13 7.16
CA LYS A 420 14.55 -29.96 8.37
C LYS A 420 14.20 -29.20 9.64
N ARG A 421 14.72 -27.97 9.78
CA ARG A 421 14.51 -27.08 10.93
C ARG A 421 14.49 -25.64 10.47
N GLY A 422 13.52 -24.86 10.93
CA GLY A 422 13.33 -23.47 10.56
C GLY A 422 12.03 -22.93 11.13
N ILE A 423 11.58 -21.80 10.60
CA ILE A 423 10.24 -21.31 10.86
C ILE A 423 9.46 -21.16 9.56
N TYR A 424 8.14 -21.36 9.66
CA TYR A 424 7.18 -21.01 8.63
C TYR A 424 6.51 -19.70 9.05
N VAL A 425 6.63 -18.66 8.23
CA VAL A 425 5.95 -17.38 8.39
C VAL A 425 4.70 -17.43 7.51
N ALA A 426 3.55 -17.65 8.13
CA ALA A 426 2.28 -17.63 7.42
C ALA A 426 1.91 -16.20 7.03
N ASP A 427 2.21 -15.23 7.91
CA ASP A 427 1.87 -13.82 7.72
C ASP A 427 2.83 -12.91 8.48
N VAL A 428 3.35 -11.88 7.82
CA VAL A 428 4.09 -10.83 8.50
C VAL A 428 3.13 -9.83 9.13
N SER A 429 3.54 -9.19 10.21
CA SER A 429 2.66 -8.29 10.99
C SER A 429 2.48 -6.90 10.35
N GLY A 430 2.56 -6.76 9.05
CA GLY A 430 2.39 -5.49 8.33
C GLY A 430 2.95 -4.27 9.09
N GLY A 431 3.84 -3.53 8.51
CA GLY A 431 4.55 -2.47 9.21
C GLY A 431 5.86 -2.99 9.83
N GLY A 432 6.93 -2.74 9.16
CA GLY A 432 8.29 -2.96 9.57
C GLY A 432 9.07 -1.66 9.51
N GLN A 433 10.31 -1.70 9.92
CA GLN A 433 11.27 -0.65 9.63
C GLN A 433 12.05 -1.04 8.38
N VAL A 434 12.08 -0.14 7.39
CA VAL A 434 12.89 -0.30 6.19
C VAL A 434 13.69 0.97 5.94
N ASP A 435 14.95 0.82 5.65
CA ASP A 435 15.76 1.87 5.04
C ASP A 435 15.69 1.68 3.52
N VAL A 436 14.89 2.50 2.87
CA VAL A 436 14.62 2.40 1.42
C VAL A 436 15.84 2.67 0.53
N ILE A 437 16.94 3.22 1.07
CA ILE A 437 18.20 3.45 0.34
C ILE A 437 19.08 2.20 0.42
N THR A 438 19.27 1.64 1.60
CA THR A 438 20.13 0.47 1.81
C THR A 438 19.40 -0.85 1.64
N GLY A 439 18.06 -0.84 1.70
CA GLY A 439 17.22 -2.06 1.68
C GLY A 439 17.28 -2.86 2.98
N ASN A 440 17.86 -2.30 4.05
CA ASN A 440 17.83 -2.96 5.37
C ASN A 440 16.39 -2.97 5.90
N PHE A 441 15.96 -4.12 6.38
CA PHE A 441 14.61 -4.29 6.90
C PHE A 441 14.58 -5.03 8.23
N MET A 442 13.56 -4.76 9.02
CA MET A 442 13.14 -5.54 10.18
C MET A 442 11.62 -5.60 10.21
N MET A 443 11.06 -6.80 10.13
CA MET A 443 9.60 -7.02 10.13
C MET A 443 9.19 -7.99 11.24
N GLY A 444 8.06 -7.70 11.89
CA GLY A 444 7.43 -8.63 12.82
C GLY A 444 6.76 -9.79 12.08
N VAL A 445 6.69 -10.94 12.73
CA VAL A 445 5.89 -12.08 12.29
C VAL A 445 4.53 -11.98 12.96
N GLY A 446 3.47 -11.88 12.17
CA GLY A 446 2.08 -11.82 12.65
C GLY A 446 1.53 -13.20 12.96
N GLU A 447 1.75 -14.17 12.07
CA GLU A 447 1.42 -15.57 12.26
C GLU A 447 2.60 -16.42 11.78
N GLY A 448 3.12 -17.27 12.64
CA GLY A 448 4.25 -18.13 12.30
C GLY A 448 4.26 -19.44 13.10
N TYR A 449 5.06 -20.38 12.66
CA TYR A 449 5.14 -21.73 13.21
C TYR A 449 6.57 -22.24 13.17
N LEU A 450 6.91 -23.18 14.05
CA LEU A 450 8.14 -23.95 13.94
C LEU A 450 8.03 -24.93 12.76
N ILE A 451 9.15 -25.15 12.07
CA ILE A 451 9.34 -26.29 11.17
C ILE A 451 10.29 -27.26 11.86
N GLU A 452 9.82 -28.48 12.11
CA GLU A 452 10.58 -29.56 12.72
C GLU A 452 10.47 -30.83 11.87
N ASN A 453 11.60 -31.37 11.41
CA ASN A 453 11.66 -32.54 10.53
C ASN A 453 10.78 -32.42 9.27
N GLY A 454 10.78 -31.23 8.62
CA GLY A 454 10.00 -30.99 7.41
C GLY A 454 8.48 -30.83 7.62
N LYS A 455 8.05 -30.57 8.84
CA LYS A 455 6.63 -30.39 9.18
C LYS A 455 6.41 -29.10 9.96
N ILE A 456 5.34 -28.40 9.63
CA ILE A 456 4.83 -27.27 10.42
C ILE A 456 4.26 -27.82 11.73
N THR A 457 4.70 -27.27 12.87
CA THR A 457 4.36 -27.80 14.21
C THR A 457 3.72 -26.72 15.08
N LYS A 458 4.43 -26.18 16.06
CA LYS A 458 3.87 -25.26 17.07
C LYS A 458 3.79 -23.82 16.57
N PRO A 459 2.71 -23.08 16.86
CA PRO A 459 2.67 -21.65 16.61
C PRO A 459 3.73 -20.92 17.46
N ILE A 460 4.30 -19.85 16.90
CA ILE A 460 5.31 -19.01 17.54
C ILE A 460 4.80 -17.58 17.71
N LYS A 461 5.33 -16.88 18.73
CA LYS A 461 5.07 -15.46 19.00
C LYS A 461 6.36 -14.68 19.22
N GLY A 462 6.28 -13.36 19.03
CA GLY A 462 7.40 -12.44 19.28
C GLY A 462 8.58 -12.62 18.32
N ALA A 463 8.34 -13.20 17.14
CA ALA A 463 9.35 -13.33 16.10
C ALA A 463 9.50 -12.02 15.31
N THR A 464 10.74 -11.71 14.94
CA THR A 464 11.07 -10.70 13.92
C THR A 464 11.99 -11.31 12.88
N VAL A 465 11.90 -10.88 11.64
CA VAL A 465 12.83 -11.21 10.55
C VAL A 465 13.55 -9.96 10.11
N SER A 466 14.88 -10.04 9.94
CA SER A 466 15.72 -8.89 9.61
C SER A 466 16.79 -9.26 8.60
N GLY A 467 17.14 -8.31 7.73
CA GLY A 467 18.16 -8.52 6.70
C GLY A 467 18.31 -7.34 5.78
N MET A 468 18.96 -7.58 4.64
CA MET A 468 19.07 -6.64 3.53
C MET A 468 18.35 -7.24 2.31
N GLY A 469 17.51 -6.47 1.63
CA GLY A 469 16.63 -6.94 0.57
C GLY A 469 17.35 -7.71 -0.54
N ILE A 470 18.40 -7.17 -1.12
CA ILE A 470 19.18 -7.83 -2.18
C ILE A 470 19.77 -9.16 -1.69
N GLU A 471 20.33 -9.19 -0.47
CA GLU A 471 20.93 -10.42 0.07
C GLU A 471 19.86 -11.47 0.41
N ALA A 472 18.71 -11.06 0.92
CA ALA A 472 17.56 -11.94 1.13
C ALA A 472 17.06 -12.54 -0.20
N MET A 473 16.93 -11.68 -1.25
CA MET A 473 16.55 -12.15 -2.60
C MET A 473 17.56 -13.12 -3.21
N LYS A 474 18.87 -12.92 -3.02
CA LYS A 474 19.93 -13.83 -3.46
C LYS A 474 19.96 -15.14 -2.66
N SER A 475 19.46 -15.11 -1.42
CA SER A 475 19.41 -16.28 -0.53
C SER A 475 18.15 -17.13 -0.71
N ILE A 476 17.23 -16.74 -1.60
CA ILE A 476 16.09 -17.57 -1.99
C ILE A 476 16.62 -18.78 -2.75
N ASP A 477 16.31 -19.99 -2.29
CA ASP A 477 16.76 -21.22 -2.95
C ASP A 477 15.61 -22.11 -3.42
N MET A 478 14.38 -21.81 -3.02
CA MET A 478 13.18 -22.51 -3.50
C MET A 478 12.04 -21.50 -3.69
N VAL A 479 11.36 -21.59 -4.84
CA VAL A 479 10.21 -20.75 -5.20
C VAL A 479 9.03 -21.66 -5.55
N GLY A 480 7.92 -21.48 -4.88
CA GLY A 480 6.71 -22.29 -4.99
C GLY A 480 5.90 -22.03 -6.26
N ASP A 481 5.02 -22.97 -6.56
CA ASP A 481 4.05 -22.90 -7.67
C ASP A 481 2.71 -22.25 -7.28
N ASP A 482 2.56 -21.89 -6.00
CA ASP A 482 1.34 -21.46 -5.33
C ASP A 482 1.22 -19.93 -5.20
N LEU A 483 1.62 -19.18 -6.23
CA LEU A 483 1.48 -17.72 -6.21
C LEU A 483 0.08 -17.31 -5.75
N LYS A 484 0.04 -16.51 -4.70
CA LYS A 484 -1.17 -15.83 -4.24
C LYS A 484 -0.95 -14.32 -4.22
N LEU A 485 -1.83 -13.60 -4.89
CA LEU A 485 -1.89 -12.15 -4.80
C LEU A 485 -2.74 -11.78 -3.58
N PHE A 486 -2.34 -10.74 -2.87
CA PHE A 486 -3.05 -10.27 -1.68
C PHE A 486 -3.60 -8.86 -1.92
N PRO A 487 -4.94 -8.72 -1.96
CA PRO A 487 -5.60 -7.42 -2.14
C PRO A 487 -5.56 -6.65 -0.81
N SER A 488 -4.46 -5.92 -0.58
CA SER A 488 -4.21 -5.21 0.67
C SER A 488 -5.09 -3.96 0.82
N ALA A 489 -5.59 -3.69 2.02
CA ALA A 489 -6.07 -2.37 2.41
C ALA A 489 -4.91 -1.45 2.85
N GLY A 490 -3.67 -1.94 2.79
CA GLY A 490 -2.47 -1.20 3.18
C GLY A 490 -2.15 -0.06 2.22
N ARG A 491 -1.59 0.99 2.79
CA ARG A 491 -1.06 2.12 2.05
C ARG A 491 0.44 2.20 2.21
N CYS A 492 1.12 2.15 1.08
CA CYS A 492 2.56 2.35 1.05
C CYS A 492 2.90 3.82 1.32
N GLY A 493 3.80 4.09 2.27
CA GLY A 493 4.23 5.43 2.69
C GLY A 493 5.61 5.80 2.13
N LYS A 494 5.72 6.91 1.37
CA LYS A 494 6.98 7.55 0.97
C LYS A 494 6.72 9.04 0.78
N MET A 495 6.83 9.84 1.84
CA MET A 495 6.40 11.25 1.90
C MET A 495 4.91 11.47 1.56
N GLN A 496 4.30 10.56 0.87
CA GLN A 496 2.90 10.50 0.45
C GLN A 496 2.44 9.05 0.57
N THR A 497 1.13 8.81 0.70
CA THR A 497 0.57 7.46 0.75
C THR A 497 -0.06 7.07 -0.59
N ALA A 498 0.04 5.79 -0.95
CA ALA A 498 -0.63 5.24 -2.13
C ALA A 498 -1.16 3.84 -1.83
N PRO A 499 -2.38 3.48 -2.31
CA PRO A 499 -2.87 2.12 -2.22
C PRO A 499 -2.00 1.17 -3.04
N VAL A 500 -1.71 -0.02 -2.52
CA VAL A 500 -0.84 -1.01 -3.16
C VAL A 500 -1.33 -2.44 -2.90
N GLY A 501 -1.05 -3.34 -3.81
CA GLY A 501 -1.20 -4.78 -3.62
C GLY A 501 0.15 -5.48 -3.50
N PHE A 502 0.13 -6.69 -2.96
CA PHE A 502 1.31 -7.53 -2.80
C PHE A 502 1.05 -8.93 -3.32
N GLY A 503 2.10 -9.71 -3.45
CA GLY A 503 1.96 -11.12 -3.72
C GLY A 503 3.28 -11.86 -3.69
N MET A 504 3.21 -13.14 -3.41
CA MET A 504 4.31 -14.07 -3.61
C MET A 504 3.81 -15.52 -3.52
N PRO A 505 4.53 -16.47 -4.09
CA PRO A 505 4.36 -17.89 -3.79
C PRO A 505 5.03 -18.25 -2.46
N THR A 506 4.89 -19.46 -1.99
CA THR A 506 5.73 -19.98 -0.93
C THR A 506 7.20 -19.93 -1.36
N ILE A 507 8.06 -19.31 -0.56
CA ILE A 507 9.50 -19.27 -0.81
C ILE A 507 10.30 -19.72 0.40
N ARG A 508 11.54 -20.24 0.19
CA ARG A 508 12.51 -20.44 1.25
C ARG A 508 13.70 -19.51 1.09
N VAL A 509 14.02 -18.77 2.17
CA VAL A 509 15.26 -18.01 2.32
C VAL A 509 16.17 -18.82 3.22
N ARG A 510 17.35 -19.22 2.73
CA ARG A 510 18.25 -20.16 3.45
C ARG A 510 18.78 -19.65 4.78
N GLY A 511 19.08 -18.36 4.86
CA GLY A 511 19.62 -17.77 6.08
C GLY A 511 19.13 -16.33 6.22
N ILE A 512 18.24 -16.12 7.19
CA ILE A 512 17.74 -14.81 7.55
C ILE A 512 17.84 -14.66 9.07
N LEU A 513 18.15 -13.47 9.55
CA LEU A 513 18.21 -13.21 10.98
C LEU A 513 16.81 -13.19 11.57
N VAL A 514 16.56 -14.11 12.48
CA VAL A 514 15.32 -14.19 13.27
C VAL A 514 15.59 -13.73 14.69
N GLY A 515 14.84 -12.73 15.15
CA GLY A 515 14.79 -12.31 16.54
C GLY A 515 13.66 -13.01 17.27
N GLY A 516 13.89 -13.37 18.53
CA GLY A 516 12.90 -14.05 19.39
C GLY A 516 13.37 -14.14 20.83
N LYS A 517 12.47 -14.56 21.75
CA LYS A 517 12.80 -14.77 23.16
C LYS A 517 13.15 -16.23 23.49
N GLY A 518 12.87 -17.16 22.58
CA GLY A 518 13.15 -18.58 22.75
C GLY A 518 14.64 -18.93 22.63
N GLU A 519 14.93 -20.20 22.44
CA GLU A 519 16.30 -20.72 22.37
C GLU A 519 17.10 -20.12 21.20
N ALA A 520 18.40 -19.96 21.39
CA ALA A 520 19.31 -19.62 20.31
C ALA A 520 19.56 -20.87 19.45
N TRP A 521 19.34 -20.75 18.14
CA TRP A 521 19.65 -21.80 17.17
C TRP A 521 20.94 -21.44 16.45
N THR A 522 22.03 -22.15 16.80
CA THR A 522 23.40 -21.81 16.32
C THR A 522 23.93 -22.76 15.25
N ASP A 523 23.38 -23.97 15.12
CA ASP A 523 23.92 -25.03 14.26
C ASP A 523 22.82 -25.57 13.34
N ILE A 524 22.40 -24.78 12.34
CA ILE A 524 21.45 -25.23 11.34
C ILE A 524 22.17 -25.43 10.00
N GLU A 525 22.15 -26.66 9.48
CA GLU A 525 22.64 -26.98 8.14
C GLU A 525 22.00 -26.05 7.11
N GLY A 526 22.80 -25.22 6.44
CA GLY A 526 22.38 -24.25 5.43
C GLY A 526 22.72 -22.80 5.74
N GLY A 527 23.15 -22.47 6.93
CA GLY A 527 23.71 -21.16 7.26
C GLY A 527 25.17 -21.09 6.77
N SER A 528 25.46 -20.30 5.76
CA SER A 528 26.83 -19.94 5.42
C SER A 528 27.46 -19.17 6.60
N LYS A 529 28.69 -19.59 6.99
CA LYS A 529 29.56 -18.84 7.91
C LYS A 529 29.86 -17.45 7.37
#